data_257edb88671ead56b3d2e22466bb4f1f
#
_entry.id   257edb88671ead56b3d2e22466bb4f1f
#
_cell.length_a   1.000
_cell.length_b   1.000
_cell.length_c   1.000
_cell.angle_alpha   90.00
_cell.angle_beta   90.00
_cell.angle_gamma   90.00
#
_symmetry.space_group_name_H-M   'P 1'
#
loop_
_entity.id
_entity.type
_entity.pdbx_description
1 polymer ?
#
loop_
_entity_poly.entity_id
_entity_poly.type
_entity_poly.pdbx_seq_one_letter_code
_entity_poly.pdbx_strand_id
1 'polypeptide(L)'
;VSLRDRLLAWRASLVADARFRRVAARFPLTRPFARRSTRALFMLCTGFVHTQVLTACVQLGLFGLLRDAPHPEAAIAGRLDLPADAARMLLMAAQAVGLVALRDDGRWALSELGAVAASDPGIRAMVAHHALLYADLADPVVLLRAPRGETALARYWAYARSDAPGTLQAGAVADYSALMAASQAMVAGEILDAVDLAGARTLLDVAGGEGAFLIAAGQRHAALQLHLFDLPAVAARGAERFAAAGLAGRVRVTGGDVFRDPLPRGADVASLVRVIHDHDDSGAAAILRAVRAALEPGGRLILAEPMAGTAGAEPVGAYFAFYLWAMGQGRPRTSAELGEMLRAAGFARVRERRTATPLLVRVIAAEAR
;
A
#
# COMPACT_ATOMS: atom_id res chain seq x y z
N VAL A 1 -5.89 -19.84 -32.63
CA VAL A 1 -5.27 -20.16 -31.33
C VAL A 1 -3.77 -20.26 -31.54
N SER A 2 -2.99 -19.46 -30.83
CA SER A 2 -1.53 -19.41 -30.98
C SER A 2 -0.87 -20.73 -30.55
N LEU A 3 0.33 -21.03 -31.07
CA LEU A 3 1.11 -22.19 -30.64
C LEU A 3 1.35 -22.17 -29.12
N ARG A 4 1.56 -20.96 -28.57
CA ARG A 4 1.71 -20.71 -27.13
C ARG A 4 0.47 -21.14 -26.35
N ASP A 5 -0.73 -20.79 -26.81
CA ASP A 5 -1.99 -21.15 -26.14
C ASP A 5 -2.24 -22.66 -26.16
N ARG A 6 -1.94 -23.31 -27.27
CA ARG A 6 -2.03 -24.79 -27.38
C ARG A 6 -1.07 -25.49 -26.41
N LEU A 7 0.16 -24.97 -26.28
CA LEU A 7 1.15 -25.51 -25.34
C LEU A 7 0.71 -25.31 -23.89
N LEU A 8 0.17 -24.14 -23.56
CA LEU A 8 -0.36 -23.85 -22.22
C LEU A 8 -1.54 -24.75 -21.87
N ALA A 9 -2.49 -24.93 -22.78
CA ALA A 9 -3.63 -25.83 -22.59
C ALA A 9 -3.19 -27.29 -22.41
N TRP A 10 -2.24 -27.76 -23.23
CA TRP A 10 -1.68 -29.10 -23.08
C TRP A 10 -0.96 -29.31 -21.74
N ARG A 11 -0.12 -28.34 -21.31
CA ARG A 11 0.51 -28.39 -19.99
C ARG A 11 -0.51 -28.41 -18.85
N ALA A 12 -1.55 -27.60 -18.94
CA ALA A 12 -2.62 -27.56 -17.96
C ALA A 12 -3.34 -28.92 -17.87
N SER A 13 -3.68 -29.55 -19.01
CA SER A 13 -4.31 -30.87 -19.03
C SER A 13 -3.43 -31.97 -18.42
N LEU A 14 -2.11 -31.95 -18.68
CA LEU A 14 -1.17 -32.89 -18.07
C LEU A 14 -1.12 -32.75 -16.56
N VAL A 15 -1.02 -31.50 -16.06
CA VAL A 15 -0.95 -31.23 -14.62
C VAL A 15 -2.30 -31.49 -13.94
N ALA A 16 -3.42 -31.41 -14.65
CA ALA A 16 -4.74 -31.77 -14.15
C ALA A 16 -4.90 -33.29 -13.92
N ASP A 17 -4.17 -34.13 -14.64
CA ASP A 17 -4.20 -35.59 -14.47
C ASP A 17 -3.55 -36.05 -13.16
N ALA A 18 -4.32 -36.74 -12.31
CA ALA A 18 -3.84 -37.20 -11.00
C ALA A 18 -2.74 -38.30 -11.11
N ARG A 19 -2.76 -39.12 -12.20
CA ARG A 19 -1.76 -40.16 -12.43
C ARG A 19 -0.45 -39.49 -12.82
N PHE A 20 -0.49 -38.54 -13.73
CA PHE A 20 0.67 -37.74 -14.11
C PHE A 20 1.31 -37.05 -12.89
N ARG A 21 0.51 -36.38 -12.05
CA ARG A 21 1.02 -35.73 -10.84
C ARG A 21 1.72 -36.69 -9.89
N ARG A 22 1.18 -37.90 -9.70
CA ARG A 22 1.83 -38.94 -8.86
C ARG A 22 3.15 -39.39 -9.42
N VAL A 23 3.24 -39.63 -10.74
CA VAL A 23 4.49 -39.99 -11.40
C VAL A 23 5.51 -38.87 -11.32
N ALA A 24 5.12 -37.65 -11.66
CA ALA A 24 5.97 -36.46 -11.60
C ALA A 24 6.51 -36.17 -10.18
N ALA A 25 5.73 -36.43 -9.13
CA ALA A 25 6.16 -36.27 -7.74
C ALA A 25 7.20 -37.34 -7.29
N ARG A 26 7.25 -38.48 -7.96
CA ARG A 26 8.20 -39.58 -7.67
C ARG A 26 9.46 -39.53 -8.51
N PHE A 27 9.37 -39.03 -9.74
CA PHE A 27 10.49 -39.00 -10.66
C PHE A 27 11.49 -37.87 -10.26
N PRO A 28 12.80 -38.20 -10.12
CA PRO A 28 13.79 -37.27 -9.55
C PRO A 28 13.84 -35.89 -10.23
N LEU A 29 13.79 -35.86 -11.57
CA LEU A 29 13.92 -34.60 -12.33
C LEU A 29 12.67 -33.69 -12.24
N THR A 30 11.48 -34.28 -12.10
CA THR A 30 10.22 -33.52 -12.03
C THR A 30 9.72 -33.26 -10.60
N ARG A 31 10.22 -34.03 -9.63
CA ARG A 31 9.85 -33.93 -8.22
C ARG A 31 9.99 -32.52 -7.62
N PRO A 32 11.07 -31.76 -7.88
CA PRO A 32 11.19 -30.41 -7.37
C PRO A 32 10.06 -29.48 -7.87
N PHE A 33 9.71 -29.58 -9.14
CA PHE A 33 8.63 -28.78 -9.75
C PHE A 33 7.25 -29.18 -9.19
N ALA A 34 6.98 -30.48 -9.09
CA ALA A 34 5.75 -30.99 -8.53
C ALA A 34 5.56 -30.53 -7.06
N ARG A 35 6.63 -30.63 -6.25
CA ARG A 35 6.62 -30.16 -4.84
C ARG A 35 6.40 -28.65 -4.75
N ARG A 36 7.04 -27.86 -5.62
CA ARG A 36 6.86 -26.40 -5.66
C ARG A 36 5.41 -26.03 -5.96
N SER A 37 4.79 -26.66 -6.97
CA SER A 37 3.39 -26.39 -7.34
C SER A 37 2.42 -26.80 -6.24
N THR A 38 2.63 -27.98 -5.62
CA THR A 38 1.81 -28.44 -4.49
C THR A 38 1.93 -27.48 -3.30
N ARG A 39 3.16 -27.07 -2.96
CA ARG A 39 3.39 -26.09 -1.88
C ARG A 39 2.71 -24.77 -2.18
N ALA A 40 2.84 -24.26 -3.40
CA ALA A 40 2.22 -22.98 -3.77
C ALA A 40 0.69 -23.01 -3.62
N LEU A 41 0.03 -24.08 -4.12
CA LEU A 41 -1.41 -24.26 -3.96
C LEU A 41 -1.81 -24.39 -2.49
N PHE A 42 -1.06 -25.19 -1.70
CA PHE A 42 -1.35 -25.34 -0.28
C PHE A 42 -1.20 -24.03 0.50
N MET A 43 -0.18 -23.23 0.17
CA MET A 43 -0.01 -21.88 0.77
C MET A 43 -1.18 -20.95 0.44
N LEU A 44 -1.78 -21.05 -0.77
CA LEU A 44 -3.00 -20.30 -1.08
C LEU A 44 -4.19 -20.78 -0.25
N CYS A 45 -4.37 -22.10 -0.09
CA CYS A 45 -5.46 -22.67 0.71
C CYS A 45 -5.36 -22.32 2.19
N THR A 46 -4.15 -22.18 2.75
CA THR A 46 -3.91 -21.91 4.18
C THR A 46 -3.54 -20.46 4.49
N GLY A 47 -3.37 -19.64 3.46
CA GLY A 47 -2.87 -18.26 3.57
C GLY A 47 -3.68 -17.39 4.53
N PHE A 48 -4.99 -17.61 4.60
CA PHE A 48 -5.87 -16.88 5.52
C PHE A 48 -5.49 -17.11 7.00
N VAL A 49 -5.00 -18.31 7.36
CA VAL A 49 -4.50 -18.59 8.72
C VAL A 49 -3.18 -17.85 8.95
N HIS A 50 -2.28 -17.85 7.97
CA HIS A 50 -0.98 -17.18 8.11
C HIS A 50 -1.12 -15.67 8.35
N THR A 51 -2.06 -15.04 7.65
CA THR A 51 -2.35 -13.61 7.86
C THR A 51 -3.01 -13.35 9.22
N GLN A 52 -3.86 -14.26 9.71
CA GLN A 52 -4.45 -14.14 11.04
C GLN A 52 -3.43 -14.36 12.16
N VAL A 53 -2.42 -15.20 11.98
CA VAL A 53 -1.28 -15.32 12.91
C VAL A 53 -0.54 -13.98 13.03
N LEU A 54 -0.25 -13.33 11.90
CA LEU A 54 0.35 -11.98 11.90
C LEU A 54 -0.55 -10.98 12.63
N THR A 55 -1.86 -11.00 12.36
CA THR A 55 -2.85 -10.14 13.02
C THR A 55 -2.85 -10.35 14.54
N ALA A 56 -2.87 -11.60 15.00
CA ALA A 56 -2.81 -11.92 16.43
C ALA A 56 -1.52 -11.42 17.08
N CYS A 57 -0.36 -11.61 16.42
CA CYS A 57 0.92 -11.08 16.91
C CYS A 57 0.92 -9.55 17.05
N VAL A 58 0.28 -8.83 16.13
CA VAL A 58 0.14 -7.37 16.18
C VAL A 58 -0.81 -6.95 17.30
N GLN A 59 -2.01 -7.52 17.35
CA GLN A 59 -3.06 -7.14 18.30
C GLN A 59 -2.67 -7.44 19.75
N LEU A 60 -2.02 -8.57 19.99
CA LEU A 60 -1.54 -8.96 21.32
C LEU A 60 -0.26 -8.22 21.74
N GLY A 61 0.37 -7.47 20.83
CA GLY A 61 1.61 -6.74 21.14
C GLY A 61 2.85 -7.63 21.26
N LEU A 62 2.83 -8.85 20.72
CA LEU A 62 3.94 -9.80 20.77
C LEU A 62 5.25 -9.21 20.22
N PHE A 63 5.18 -8.45 19.14
CA PHE A 63 6.35 -7.83 18.54
C PHE A 63 7.00 -6.79 19.45
N GLY A 64 6.19 -5.97 20.15
CA GLY A 64 6.70 -5.00 21.13
C GLY A 64 7.42 -5.71 22.27
N LEU A 65 6.81 -6.77 22.81
CA LEU A 65 7.38 -7.56 23.88
C LEU A 65 8.73 -8.19 23.52
N LEU A 66 8.83 -8.79 22.32
CA LEU A 66 10.04 -9.49 21.87
C LEU A 66 11.11 -8.56 21.29
N ARG A 67 10.78 -7.31 20.96
CA ARG A 67 11.76 -6.31 20.51
C ARG A 67 12.77 -5.95 21.57
N ASP A 68 12.31 -5.88 22.82
CA ASP A 68 13.15 -5.42 23.92
C ASP A 68 14.09 -6.53 24.41
N ALA A 69 13.62 -7.77 24.47
CA ALA A 69 14.43 -8.94 24.82
C ALA A 69 13.75 -10.27 24.44
N PRO A 70 14.52 -11.38 24.30
CA PRO A 70 13.97 -12.72 24.23
C PRO A 70 13.35 -13.16 25.55
N HIS A 71 12.22 -13.84 25.49
CA HIS A 71 11.46 -14.28 26.68
C HIS A 71 11.16 -15.79 26.65
N PRO A 72 11.10 -16.48 27.80
CA PRO A 72 10.56 -17.84 27.88
C PRO A 72 9.04 -17.83 27.67
N GLU A 73 8.51 -18.95 27.16
CA GLU A 73 7.10 -19.13 26.82
C GLU A 73 6.14 -18.73 27.96
N ALA A 74 6.43 -19.16 29.20
CA ALA A 74 5.58 -18.82 30.34
C ALA A 74 5.50 -17.31 30.63
N ALA A 75 6.60 -16.57 30.42
CA ALA A 75 6.61 -15.11 30.58
C ALA A 75 5.81 -14.43 29.48
N ILE A 76 5.85 -14.95 28.25
CA ILE A 76 5.04 -14.45 27.12
C ILE A 76 3.56 -14.70 27.40
N ALA A 77 3.19 -15.92 27.81
CA ALA A 77 1.81 -16.26 28.16
C ALA A 77 1.24 -15.29 29.20
N GLY A 78 1.97 -15.06 30.29
CA GLY A 78 1.52 -14.15 31.35
C GLY A 78 1.43 -12.68 30.91
N ARG A 79 2.35 -12.20 30.05
CA ARG A 79 2.34 -10.80 29.58
C ARG A 79 1.28 -10.53 28.51
N LEU A 80 0.91 -11.53 27.72
CA LEU A 80 -0.13 -11.43 26.72
C LEU A 80 -1.52 -11.83 27.24
N ASP A 81 -1.63 -12.21 28.51
CA ASP A 81 -2.86 -12.70 29.14
C ASP A 81 -3.47 -13.88 28.37
N LEU A 82 -2.62 -14.86 28.03
CA LEU A 82 -3.02 -16.06 27.30
C LEU A 82 -2.86 -17.32 28.17
N PRO A 83 -3.75 -18.31 28.04
CA PRO A 83 -3.49 -19.66 28.52
C PRO A 83 -2.18 -20.21 27.93
N ALA A 84 -1.46 -21.05 28.70
CA ALA A 84 -0.13 -21.54 28.29
C ALA A 84 -0.15 -22.30 26.95
N ASP A 85 -1.18 -23.10 26.72
CA ASP A 85 -1.38 -23.84 25.47
C ASP A 85 -1.69 -22.92 24.27
N ALA A 86 -2.46 -21.84 24.47
CA ALA A 86 -2.73 -20.83 23.45
C ALA A 86 -1.46 -20.03 23.09
N ALA A 87 -0.67 -19.63 24.09
CA ALA A 87 0.61 -18.95 23.86
C ALA A 87 1.59 -19.85 23.08
N ARG A 88 1.69 -21.11 23.46
CA ARG A 88 2.50 -22.11 22.72
C ARG A 88 2.03 -22.25 21.28
N MET A 89 0.74 -22.43 21.05
CA MET A 89 0.15 -22.54 19.71
C MET A 89 0.47 -21.30 18.87
N LEU A 90 0.29 -20.09 19.41
CA LEU A 90 0.60 -18.84 18.74
C LEU A 90 2.09 -18.75 18.37
N LEU A 91 3.00 -19.06 19.30
CA LEU A 91 4.45 -18.99 19.08
C LEU A 91 4.90 -20.01 18.05
N MET A 92 4.40 -21.24 18.07
CA MET A 92 4.68 -22.26 17.05
C MET A 92 4.17 -21.82 15.67
N ALA A 93 2.96 -21.27 15.59
CA ALA A 93 2.40 -20.75 14.34
C ALA A 93 3.20 -19.55 13.82
N ALA A 94 3.56 -18.60 14.70
CA ALA A 94 4.39 -17.45 14.35
C ALA A 94 5.80 -17.87 13.87
N GLN A 95 6.39 -18.91 14.47
CA GLN A 95 7.64 -19.52 14.00
C GLN A 95 7.48 -20.13 12.62
N ALA A 96 6.41 -20.89 12.38
CA ALA A 96 6.15 -21.56 11.10
C ALA A 96 6.00 -20.56 9.94
N VAL A 97 5.49 -19.34 10.21
CA VAL A 97 5.40 -18.26 9.22
C VAL A 97 6.60 -17.29 9.26
N GLY A 98 7.63 -17.62 10.05
CA GLY A 98 8.90 -16.91 10.04
C GLY A 98 8.93 -15.60 10.82
N LEU A 99 7.99 -15.36 11.75
CA LEU A 99 7.91 -14.10 12.53
C LEU A 99 8.73 -14.15 13.82
N VAL A 100 8.86 -15.31 14.42
CA VAL A 100 9.64 -15.51 15.65
C VAL A 100 10.56 -16.74 15.52
N ALA A 101 11.55 -16.84 16.38
CA ALA A 101 12.48 -17.97 16.45
C ALA A 101 12.66 -18.42 17.91
N LEU A 102 12.68 -19.73 18.13
CA LEU A 102 13.10 -20.32 19.40
C LEU A 102 14.64 -20.41 19.41
N ARG A 103 15.26 -19.84 20.44
CA ARG A 103 16.70 -19.87 20.66
C ARG A 103 17.14 -21.16 21.36
N ASP A 104 18.43 -21.46 21.32
CA ASP A 104 19.01 -22.63 21.97
C ASP A 104 18.86 -22.63 23.50
N ASP A 105 18.70 -21.43 24.10
CA ASP A 105 18.45 -21.23 25.53
C ASP A 105 16.96 -21.39 25.94
N GLY A 106 16.11 -21.82 25.00
CA GLY A 106 14.67 -22.01 25.23
C GLY A 106 13.84 -20.74 25.25
N ARG A 107 14.41 -19.59 24.91
CA ARG A 107 13.70 -18.31 24.84
C ARG A 107 13.26 -17.98 23.40
N TRP A 108 12.11 -17.37 23.28
CA TRP A 108 11.57 -16.87 22.02
C TRP A 108 12.10 -15.46 21.72
N ALA A 109 12.45 -15.21 20.48
CA ALA A 109 12.94 -13.93 19.98
C ALA A 109 12.27 -13.58 18.64
N LEU A 110 12.39 -12.32 18.21
CA LEU A 110 12.02 -11.97 16.83
C LEU A 110 12.97 -12.66 15.84
N SER A 111 12.41 -13.11 14.72
CA SER A 111 13.18 -13.43 13.51
C SER A 111 13.53 -12.13 12.75
N GLU A 112 14.27 -12.22 11.64
CA GLU A 112 14.52 -11.07 10.77
C GLU A 112 13.22 -10.44 10.27
N LEU A 113 12.27 -11.27 9.78
CA LEU A 113 10.97 -10.80 9.32
C LEU A 113 10.13 -10.19 10.45
N GLY A 114 10.16 -10.82 11.64
CA GLY A 114 9.50 -10.27 12.83
C GLY A 114 10.10 -8.95 13.29
N ALA A 115 11.41 -8.78 13.19
CA ALA A 115 12.08 -7.52 13.52
C ALA A 115 11.66 -6.38 12.58
N VAL A 116 11.52 -6.65 11.27
CA VAL A 116 10.97 -5.69 10.31
C VAL A 116 9.53 -5.31 10.68
N ALA A 117 8.66 -6.31 10.94
CA ALA A 117 7.28 -6.05 11.34
C ALA A 117 7.16 -5.28 12.67
N ALA A 118 8.10 -5.52 13.60
CA ALA A 118 8.16 -4.81 14.89
C ALA A 118 8.61 -3.36 14.74
N SER A 119 9.54 -3.07 13.82
CA SER A 119 10.15 -1.74 13.65
C SER A 119 9.27 -0.78 12.84
N ASP A 120 8.43 -1.30 11.95
CA ASP A 120 7.62 -0.47 11.04
C ASP A 120 6.17 -0.26 11.57
N PRO A 121 5.83 0.96 12.02
CA PRO A 121 4.47 1.26 12.47
C PRO A 121 3.44 1.21 11.33
N GLY A 122 3.85 1.45 10.07
CA GLY A 122 2.98 1.38 8.91
C GLY A 122 2.50 -0.04 8.63
N ILE A 123 3.38 -1.04 8.76
CA ILE A 123 3.00 -2.46 8.65
C ILE A 123 1.95 -2.81 9.71
N ARG A 124 2.18 -2.40 10.96
CA ARG A 124 1.24 -2.70 12.06
C ARG A 124 -0.12 -2.02 11.86
N ALA A 125 -0.12 -0.74 11.45
CA ALA A 125 -1.35 0.00 11.15
C ALA A 125 -2.14 -0.65 10.00
N MET A 126 -1.44 -1.07 8.94
CA MET A 126 -2.06 -1.76 7.80
C MET A 126 -2.68 -3.11 8.22
N VAL A 127 -1.96 -3.91 9.01
CA VAL A 127 -2.48 -5.19 9.51
C VAL A 127 -3.73 -4.98 10.39
N ALA A 128 -3.72 -3.98 11.27
CA ALA A 128 -4.88 -3.64 12.10
C ALA A 128 -6.10 -3.23 11.25
N HIS A 129 -5.86 -2.45 10.19
CA HIS A 129 -6.91 -2.00 9.26
C HIS A 129 -7.54 -3.16 8.46
N HIS A 130 -6.80 -4.23 8.21
CA HIS A 130 -7.30 -5.36 7.42
C HIS A 130 -8.55 -6.04 8.01
N ALA A 131 -8.89 -5.80 9.28
CA ALA A 131 -10.12 -6.32 9.89
C ALA A 131 -11.37 -5.94 9.07
N LEU A 132 -11.41 -4.73 8.49
CA LEU A 132 -12.51 -4.29 7.63
C LEU A 132 -12.56 -5.08 6.32
N LEU A 133 -11.41 -5.26 5.68
CA LEU A 133 -11.32 -6.03 4.45
C LEU A 133 -11.63 -7.53 4.68
N TYR A 134 -11.22 -8.09 5.82
CA TYR A 134 -11.59 -9.46 6.20
C TYR A 134 -13.11 -9.62 6.35
N ALA A 135 -13.80 -8.63 6.94
CA ALA A 135 -15.26 -8.66 7.02
C ALA A 135 -15.91 -8.68 5.63
N ASP A 136 -15.42 -7.87 4.71
CA ASP A 136 -15.92 -7.79 3.34
C ASP A 136 -15.56 -9.03 2.49
N LEU A 137 -14.43 -9.67 2.78
CA LEU A 137 -13.95 -10.90 2.11
C LEU A 137 -14.48 -12.20 2.77
N ALA A 138 -15.29 -12.12 3.83
CA ALA A 138 -15.88 -13.30 4.46
C ALA A 138 -16.66 -14.15 3.44
N ASP A 139 -17.33 -13.50 2.48
CA ASP A 139 -17.86 -14.12 1.29
C ASP A 139 -17.44 -13.33 0.03
N PRO A 140 -16.33 -13.73 -0.61
CA PRO A 140 -15.82 -13.02 -1.79
C PRO A 140 -16.75 -13.10 -3.00
N VAL A 141 -17.64 -14.09 -3.06
CA VAL A 141 -18.63 -14.21 -4.16
C VAL A 141 -19.73 -13.17 -4.00
N VAL A 142 -20.20 -12.97 -2.78
CA VAL A 142 -21.16 -11.90 -2.47
C VAL A 142 -20.54 -10.55 -2.77
N LEU A 143 -19.29 -10.29 -2.32
CA LEU A 143 -18.57 -9.05 -2.61
C LEU A 143 -18.47 -8.76 -4.11
N LEU A 144 -18.16 -9.77 -4.94
CA LEU A 144 -18.02 -9.60 -6.39
C LEU A 144 -19.35 -9.41 -7.12
N ARG A 145 -20.46 -9.87 -6.54
CA ARG A 145 -21.82 -9.76 -7.12
C ARG A 145 -22.58 -8.53 -6.64
N ALA A 146 -22.21 -8.00 -5.47
CA ALA A 146 -22.85 -6.82 -4.91
C ALA A 146 -22.49 -5.54 -5.70
N PRO A 147 -23.36 -4.53 -5.68
CA PRO A 147 -22.98 -3.20 -6.12
C PRO A 147 -21.74 -2.70 -5.37
N ARG A 148 -20.85 -2.03 -6.10
CA ARG A 148 -19.62 -1.49 -5.48
C ARG A 148 -19.98 -0.42 -4.44
N GLY A 149 -19.24 -0.38 -3.35
CA GLY A 149 -19.36 0.65 -2.31
C GLY A 149 -20.32 0.33 -1.14
N GLU A 150 -20.94 -0.86 -1.12
CA GLU A 150 -21.82 -1.31 -0.02
C GLU A 150 -21.09 -2.23 0.98
N THR A 151 -19.89 -1.86 1.38
CA THR A 151 -18.97 -2.68 2.18
C THR A 151 -18.59 -1.98 3.48
N ALA A 152 -17.98 -2.69 4.42
CA ALA A 152 -17.41 -2.11 5.63
C ALA A 152 -16.25 -1.18 5.29
N LEU A 153 -15.41 -1.58 4.32
CA LEU A 153 -14.30 -0.78 3.84
C LEU A 153 -14.77 0.53 3.19
N ALA A 154 -15.80 0.49 2.33
CA ALA A 154 -16.36 1.70 1.71
C ALA A 154 -16.94 2.69 2.74
N ARG A 155 -17.50 2.17 3.84
CA ARG A 155 -17.97 3.04 4.93
C ARG A 155 -16.82 3.71 5.69
N TYR A 156 -15.69 3.02 5.82
CA TYR A 156 -14.48 3.59 6.40
C TYR A 156 -13.89 4.71 5.53
N TRP A 157 -13.97 4.56 4.20
CA TRP A 157 -13.52 5.56 3.23
C TRP A 157 -14.64 6.56 2.94
N ALA A 158 -14.97 7.42 3.91
CA ALA A 158 -16.10 8.33 3.85
C ALA A 158 -16.11 9.22 2.59
N TYR A 159 -14.94 9.68 2.12
CA TYR A 159 -14.83 10.49 0.91
C TYR A 159 -15.19 9.74 -0.37
N ALA A 160 -15.01 8.43 -0.44
CA ALA A 160 -15.34 7.63 -1.62
C ALA A 160 -16.85 7.50 -1.85
N ARG A 161 -17.66 7.81 -0.82
CA ARG A 161 -19.12 7.76 -0.86
C ARG A 161 -19.80 9.12 -0.82
N SER A 162 -19.05 10.18 -0.59
CA SER A 162 -19.61 11.52 -0.45
C SER A 162 -19.70 12.23 -1.80
N ASP A 163 -20.88 12.76 -2.11
CA ASP A 163 -21.07 13.67 -3.26
C ASP A 163 -20.41 15.04 -3.03
N ALA A 164 -20.04 15.34 -1.77
CA ALA A 164 -19.37 16.56 -1.38
C ALA A 164 -18.27 16.28 -0.33
N PRO A 165 -17.17 15.57 -0.72
CA PRO A 165 -16.13 15.17 0.22
C PRO A 165 -15.48 16.33 0.97
N GLY A 166 -15.46 17.54 0.39
CA GLY A 166 -14.97 18.76 1.03
C GLY A 166 -15.76 19.20 2.27
N THR A 167 -16.96 18.66 2.53
CA THR A 167 -17.78 18.99 3.70
C THR A 167 -17.64 18.00 4.85
N LEU A 168 -16.81 16.95 4.70
CA LEU A 168 -16.61 15.95 5.74
C LEU A 168 -15.98 16.55 7.00
N GLN A 169 -16.48 16.11 8.17
CA GLN A 169 -15.97 16.55 9.46
C GLN A 169 -14.69 15.81 9.85
N ALA A 170 -13.86 16.42 10.69
CA ALA A 170 -12.58 15.89 11.11
C ALA A 170 -12.63 14.46 11.68
N GLY A 171 -13.68 14.14 12.47
CA GLY A 171 -13.88 12.82 13.06
C GLY A 171 -14.13 11.72 12.00
N ALA A 172 -14.81 12.06 10.90
CA ALA A 172 -15.12 11.09 9.84
C ALA A 172 -13.89 10.66 9.01
N VAL A 173 -12.81 11.46 9.04
CA VAL A 173 -11.59 11.21 8.24
C VAL A 173 -10.37 10.83 9.10
N ALA A 174 -10.49 10.89 10.43
CA ALA A 174 -9.35 10.77 11.34
C ALA A 174 -8.60 9.44 11.21
N ASP A 175 -9.35 8.33 11.29
CA ASP A 175 -8.75 6.98 11.34
C ASP A 175 -8.06 6.61 10.03
N TYR A 176 -8.71 6.89 8.89
CA TYR A 176 -8.09 6.59 7.61
C TYR A 176 -6.90 7.51 7.31
N SER A 177 -6.98 8.79 7.68
CA SER A 177 -5.87 9.74 7.49
C SER A 177 -4.63 9.31 8.27
N ALA A 178 -4.80 8.84 9.52
CA ALA A 178 -3.71 8.32 10.33
C ALA A 178 -3.08 7.06 9.71
N LEU A 179 -3.92 6.14 9.18
CA LEU A 179 -3.46 4.95 8.46
C LEU A 179 -2.67 5.32 7.20
N MET A 180 -3.22 6.25 6.40
CA MET A 180 -2.55 6.70 5.17
C MET A 180 -1.22 7.38 5.48
N ALA A 181 -1.17 8.24 6.48
CA ALA A 181 0.06 8.90 6.89
C ALA A 181 1.14 7.89 7.34
N ALA A 182 0.77 6.87 8.12
CA ALA A 182 1.70 5.81 8.53
C ALA A 182 2.20 4.98 7.33
N SER A 183 1.32 4.65 6.39
CA SER A 183 1.69 3.86 5.20
C SER A 183 2.46 4.67 4.16
N GLN A 184 2.21 5.99 4.04
CA GLN A 184 2.97 6.86 3.14
C GLN A 184 4.42 7.06 3.58
N ALA A 185 4.70 7.05 4.88
CA ALA A 185 6.07 7.13 5.40
C ALA A 185 6.95 5.99 4.87
N MET A 186 6.37 4.80 4.64
CA MET A 186 7.09 3.65 4.08
C MET A 186 7.59 3.90 2.65
N VAL A 187 6.86 4.66 1.85
CA VAL A 187 7.17 4.87 0.42
C VAL A 187 7.86 6.20 0.15
N ALA A 188 7.79 7.16 1.07
CA ALA A 188 8.35 8.49 0.87
C ALA A 188 9.85 8.48 0.56
N GLY A 189 10.62 7.67 1.27
CA GLY A 189 12.06 7.48 1.02
C GLY A 189 12.34 6.96 -0.37
N GLU A 190 11.65 5.90 -0.79
CA GLU A 190 11.76 5.29 -2.12
C GLU A 190 11.46 6.29 -3.26
N ILE A 191 10.43 7.13 -3.07
CA ILE A 191 10.06 8.16 -4.04
C ILE A 191 11.15 9.22 -4.13
N LEU A 192 11.62 9.74 -2.98
CA LEU A 192 12.64 10.78 -2.91
C LEU A 192 14.01 10.31 -3.42
N ASP A 193 14.31 9.02 -3.35
CA ASP A 193 15.51 8.42 -3.92
C ASP A 193 15.41 8.25 -5.45
N ALA A 194 14.19 8.08 -5.96
CA ALA A 194 13.92 7.88 -7.39
C ALA A 194 13.85 9.19 -8.19
N VAL A 195 13.63 10.33 -7.54
CA VAL A 195 13.44 11.63 -8.19
C VAL A 195 14.48 12.64 -7.74
N ASP A 196 14.88 13.53 -8.64
CA ASP A 196 15.75 14.65 -8.32
C ASP A 196 14.90 15.91 -8.08
N LEU A 197 14.97 16.45 -6.86
CA LEU A 197 14.36 17.72 -6.49
C LEU A 197 15.37 18.88 -6.45
N ALA A 198 16.61 18.69 -6.91
CA ALA A 198 17.57 19.77 -7.00
C ALA A 198 17.04 20.90 -7.88
N GLY A 199 17.20 22.13 -7.42
CA GLY A 199 16.72 23.33 -8.11
C GLY A 199 15.22 23.57 -8.02
N ALA A 200 14.43 22.67 -7.42
CA ALA A 200 13.03 22.95 -7.14
C ALA A 200 12.90 23.94 -5.97
N ARG A 201 12.03 24.94 -6.15
CA ARG A 201 11.74 25.94 -5.11
C ARG A 201 10.49 25.59 -4.34
N THR A 202 9.47 25.07 -5.00
CA THR A 202 8.17 24.75 -4.40
C THR A 202 7.65 23.40 -4.87
N LEU A 203 7.28 22.55 -3.93
CA LEU A 203 6.62 21.26 -4.15
C LEU A 203 5.17 21.35 -3.70
N LEU A 204 4.24 21.16 -4.62
CA LEU A 204 2.80 21.03 -4.36
C LEU A 204 2.43 19.54 -4.29
N ASP A 205 1.93 19.08 -3.14
CA ASP A 205 1.41 17.73 -2.97
C ASP A 205 -0.12 17.75 -3.03
N VAL A 206 -0.67 17.16 -4.06
CA VAL A 206 -2.11 17.18 -4.34
C VAL A 206 -2.75 15.91 -3.80
N ALA A 207 -3.79 16.07 -2.98
CA ALA A 207 -4.39 15.00 -2.18
C ALA A 207 -3.33 14.30 -1.30
N GLY A 208 -2.42 15.10 -0.71
CA GLY A 208 -1.26 14.63 0.04
C GLY A 208 -1.57 14.12 1.45
N GLY A 209 -2.85 13.96 1.79
CA GLY A 209 -3.28 13.51 3.12
C GLY A 209 -2.84 14.47 4.22
N GLU A 210 -2.32 13.93 5.29
CA GLU A 210 -1.75 14.72 6.40
C GLU A 210 -0.29 15.17 6.13
N GLY A 211 0.17 15.14 4.88
CA GLY A 211 1.47 15.67 4.46
C GLY A 211 2.68 14.80 4.76
N ALA A 212 2.52 13.49 4.95
CA ALA A 212 3.62 12.59 5.30
C ALA A 212 4.76 12.61 4.26
N PHE A 213 4.42 12.65 2.96
CA PHE A 213 5.41 12.78 1.89
C PHE A 213 6.11 14.15 1.91
N LEU A 214 5.36 15.25 2.09
CA LEU A 214 5.93 16.60 2.19
C LEU A 214 6.84 16.76 3.42
N ILE A 215 6.49 16.14 4.54
CA ILE A 215 7.35 16.15 5.74
C ILE A 215 8.71 15.50 5.41
N ALA A 216 8.70 14.33 4.80
CA ALA A 216 9.93 13.66 4.38
C ALA A 216 10.75 14.48 3.36
N ALA A 217 10.06 15.09 2.38
CA ALA A 217 10.70 15.96 1.38
C ALA A 217 11.30 17.22 2.04
N GLY A 218 10.58 17.87 2.96
CA GLY A 218 11.03 19.06 3.66
C GLY A 218 12.18 18.82 4.62
N GLN A 219 12.24 17.63 5.23
CA GLN A 219 13.37 17.22 6.08
C GLN A 219 14.65 16.96 5.24
N ARG A 220 14.46 16.39 4.03
CA ARG A 220 15.58 16.06 3.12
C ARG A 220 16.10 17.30 2.36
N HIS A 221 15.23 18.28 2.06
CA HIS A 221 15.53 19.47 1.25
C HIS A 221 15.19 20.75 2.02
N ALA A 222 16.17 21.29 2.76
CA ALA A 222 15.97 22.40 3.67
C ALA A 222 15.48 23.71 3.01
N ALA A 223 15.83 23.94 1.73
CA ALA A 223 15.43 25.13 0.99
C ALA A 223 14.04 25.02 0.29
N LEU A 224 13.47 23.80 0.24
CA LEU A 224 12.23 23.54 -0.49
C LEU A 224 11.04 24.13 0.28
N GLN A 225 10.24 24.95 -0.41
CA GLN A 225 8.93 25.40 0.06
C GLN A 225 7.90 24.30 -0.23
N LEU A 226 7.00 24.06 0.71
CA LEU A 226 6.04 22.99 0.67
C LEU A 226 4.62 23.55 0.54
N HIS A 227 3.79 22.92 -0.26
CA HIS A 227 2.39 23.29 -0.38
C HIS A 227 1.54 22.01 -0.36
N LEU A 228 0.73 21.86 0.68
CA LEU A 228 -0.26 20.78 0.79
C LEU A 228 -1.59 21.26 0.23
N PHE A 229 -2.21 20.46 -0.62
CA PHE A 229 -3.61 20.61 -1.02
C PHE A 229 -4.36 19.31 -0.75
N ASP A 230 -5.37 19.36 0.11
CA ASP A 230 -6.24 18.21 0.41
C ASP A 230 -7.61 18.73 0.89
N LEU A 231 -8.58 17.81 1.10
CA LEU A 231 -9.88 18.14 1.66
C LEU A 231 -9.71 18.96 2.96
N PRO A 232 -10.59 19.95 3.23
CA PRO A 232 -10.36 20.90 4.34
C PRO A 232 -10.10 20.25 5.69
N ALA A 233 -10.84 19.20 6.05
CA ALA A 233 -10.67 18.48 7.31
C ALA A 233 -9.34 17.71 7.38
N VAL A 234 -8.84 17.19 6.26
CA VAL A 234 -7.56 16.47 6.17
C VAL A 234 -6.40 17.47 6.20
N ALA A 235 -6.51 18.55 5.44
CA ALA A 235 -5.52 19.62 5.37
C ALA A 235 -5.27 20.27 6.74
N ALA A 236 -6.33 20.48 7.55
CA ALA A 236 -6.20 20.98 8.90
C ALA A 236 -5.34 20.08 9.80
N ARG A 237 -5.51 18.76 9.72
CA ARG A 237 -4.68 17.78 10.43
C ARG A 237 -3.23 17.78 9.92
N GLY A 238 -3.05 17.99 8.62
CA GLY A 238 -1.72 18.19 8.01
C GLY A 238 -0.99 19.39 8.62
N ALA A 239 -1.68 20.51 8.82
CA ALA A 239 -1.09 21.71 9.44
C ALA A 239 -0.53 21.43 10.85
N GLU A 240 -1.27 20.68 11.67
CA GLU A 240 -0.81 20.25 13.00
C GLU A 240 0.45 19.39 12.92
N ARG A 241 0.50 18.45 11.99
CA ARG A 241 1.67 17.57 11.79
C ARG A 241 2.89 18.32 11.29
N PHE A 242 2.73 19.29 10.40
CA PHE A 242 3.84 20.14 9.96
C PHE A 242 4.40 20.98 11.11
N ALA A 243 3.54 21.50 12.00
CA ALA A 243 3.98 22.19 13.19
C ALA A 243 4.79 21.27 14.11
N ALA A 244 4.31 20.06 14.36
CA ALA A 244 5.00 19.06 15.16
C ALA A 244 6.34 18.62 14.53
N ALA A 245 6.46 18.65 13.20
CA ALA A 245 7.70 18.34 12.47
C ALA A 245 8.67 19.55 12.35
N GLY A 246 8.34 20.71 12.91
CA GLY A 246 9.16 21.93 12.81
C GLY A 246 9.17 22.58 11.43
N LEU A 247 8.15 22.32 10.59
CA LEU A 247 8.09 22.77 9.20
C LEU A 247 7.07 23.90 8.98
N ALA A 248 6.35 24.38 10.01
CA ALA A 248 5.27 25.36 9.88
C ALA A 248 5.69 26.64 9.12
N GLY A 249 6.91 27.10 9.26
CA GLY A 249 7.43 28.29 8.56
C GLY A 249 7.74 28.09 7.07
N ARG A 250 7.70 26.84 6.57
CA ARG A 250 8.03 26.49 5.18
C ARG A 250 6.90 25.79 4.44
N VAL A 251 5.75 25.63 5.08
CA VAL A 251 4.59 24.96 4.48
C VAL A 251 3.43 25.92 4.34
N ARG A 252 2.77 25.86 3.17
CA ARG A 252 1.43 26.40 2.94
C ARG A 252 0.46 25.25 2.88
N VAL A 253 -0.69 25.39 3.55
CA VAL A 253 -1.76 24.39 3.56
C VAL A 253 -3.01 25.02 2.96
N THR A 254 -3.59 24.35 1.97
CA THR A 254 -4.84 24.78 1.32
C THR A 254 -5.84 23.64 1.38
N GLY A 255 -7.00 23.90 1.98
CA GLY A 255 -8.15 23.00 1.96
C GLY A 255 -8.96 23.19 0.70
N GLY A 256 -9.32 22.10 0.01
CA GLY A 256 -10.15 22.14 -1.19
C GLY A 256 -10.43 20.74 -1.75
N ASP A 257 -11.38 20.67 -2.68
CA ASP A 257 -11.75 19.47 -3.42
C ASP A 257 -11.14 19.56 -4.82
N VAL A 258 -10.26 18.62 -5.17
CA VAL A 258 -9.54 18.59 -6.47
C VAL A 258 -10.47 18.55 -7.68
N PHE A 259 -11.74 18.14 -7.51
CA PHE A 259 -12.73 18.08 -8.57
C PHE A 259 -13.53 19.39 -8.72
N ARG A 260 -13.50 20.28 -7.72
CA ARG A 260 -14.35 21.47 -7.66
C ARG A 260 -13.55 22.77 -7.53
N ASP A 261 -12.43 22.71 -6.83
CA ASP A 261 -11.64 23.88 -6.49
C ASP A 261 -10.37 23.95 -7.36
N PRO A 262 -9.93 25.17 -7.73
CA PRO A 262 -8.70 25.34 -8.46
C PRO A 262 -7.49 24.99 -7.60
N LEU A 263 -6.56 24.22 -8.15
CA LEU A 263 -5.31 23.93 -7.48
C LEU A 263 -4.42 25.16 -7.34
N PRO A 264 -3.63 25.29 -6.27
CA PRO A 264 -2.65 26.34 -6.11
C PRO A 264 -1.62 26.37 -7.24
N ARG A 265 -1.31 27.56 -7.73
CA ARG A 265 -0.31 27.76 -8.80
C ARG A 265 1.04 28.20 -8.25
N GLY A 266 2.07 28.15 -9.11
CA GLY A 266 3.42 28.64 -8.83
C GLY A 266 4.36 27.58 -8.23
N ALA A 267 3.98 26.32 -8.22
CA ALA A 267 4.87 25.22 -7.88
C ALA A 267 5.72 24.78 -9.09
N ASP A 268 7.01 24.54 -8.85
CA ASP A 268 7.93 23.99 -9.87
C ASP A 268 7.71 22.47 -10.02
N VAL A 269 7.25 21.82 -8.95
CA VAL A 269 7.00 20.39 -8.91
C VAL A 269 5.64 20.15 -8.26
N ALA A 270 4.86 19.22 -8.81
CA ALA A 270 3.69 18.66 -8.18
C ALA A 270 3.90 17.18 -7.89
N SER A 271 3.26 16.66 -6.84
CA SER A 271 3.22 15.24 -6.53
C SER A 271 1.79 14.72 -6.41
N LEU A 272 1.60 13.47 -6.85
CA LEU A 272 0.44 12.63 -6.65
C LEU A 272 0.94 11.29 -6.11
N VAL A 273 0.82 11.09 -4.80
CA VAL A 273 1.36 9.93 -4.12
C VAL A 273 0.23 9.05 -3.61
N ARG A 274 -0.03 7.94 -4.31
CA ARG A 274 -1.10 6.99 -3.99
C ARG A 274 -2.48 7.66 -4.02
N VAL A 275 -2.75 8.37 -5.12
CA VAL A 275 -4.00 9.13 -5.34
C VAL A 275 -4.78 8.55 -6.52
N ILE A 276 -4.11 8.35 -7.65
CA ILE A 276 -4.78 8.03 -8.91
C ILE A 276 -5.45 6.66 -8.91
N HIS A 277 -4.92 5.70 -8.15
CA HIS A 277 -5.53 4.37 -8.06
C HIS A 277 -6.88 4.36 -7.33
N ASP A 278 -7.16 5.36 -6.48
CA ASP A 278 -8.41 5.48 -5.73
C ASP A 278 -9.60 5.94 -6.58
N HIS A 279 -9.34 6.43 -7.79
CA HIS A 279 -10.35 6.99 -8.68
C HIS A 279 -10.57 6.14 -9.93
N ASP A 280 -11.79 6.22 -10.49
CA ASP A 280 -12.08 5.67 -11.81
C ASP A 280 -11.29 6.41 -12.91
N ASP A 281 -11.41 5.98 -14.17
CA ASP A 281 -10.62 6.56 -15.25
C ASP A 281 -10.99 8.02 -15.54
N SER A 282 -12.25 8.41 -15.31
CA SER A 282 -12.72 9.77 -15.52
C SER A 282 -12.20 10.72 -14.44
N GLY A 283 -12.27 10.31 -13.18
CA GLY A 283 -11.73 11.03 -12.04
C GLY A 283 -10.21 11.17 -12.10
N ALA A 284 -9.52 10.07 -12.38
CA ALA A 284 -8.08 10.07 -12.56
C ALA A 284 -7.64 11.04 -13.67
N ALA A 285 -8.32 11.04 -14.83
CA ALA A 285 -8.05 11.97 -15.91
C ALA A 285 -8.35 13.43 -15.52
N ALA A 286 -9.41 13.68 -14.73
CA ALA A 286 -9.72 15.03 -14.25
C ALA A 286 -8.63 15.57 -13.31
N ILE A 287 -8.16 14.75 -12.36
CA ILE A 287 -7.06 15.11 -11.44
C ILE A 287 -5.79 15.42 -12.22
N LEU A 288 -5.41 14.57 -13.17
CA LEU A 288 -4.21 14.79 -13.98
C LEU A 288 -4.29 16.10 -14.79
N ARG A 289 -5.45 16.45 -15.36
CA ARG A 289 -5.67 17.73 -16.04
C ARG A 289 -5.60 18.91 -15.09
N ALA A 290 -6.19 18.80 -13.89
CA ALA A 290 -6.13 19.85 -12.88
C ALA A 290 -4.69 20.12 -12.44
N VAL A 291 -3.91 19.09 -12.18
CA VAL A 291 -2.48 19.22 -11.84
C VAL A 291 -1.69 19.81 -13.01
N ARG A 292 -1.98 19.40 -14.27
CA ARG A 292 -1.34 19.99 -15.45
C ARG A 292 -1.63 21.49 -15.56
N ALA A 293 -2.87 21.92 -15.30
CA ALA A 293 -3.27 23.33 -15.36
C ALA A 293 -2.68 24.18 -14.23
N ALA A 294 -2.30 23.59 -13.11
CA ALA A 294 -1.66 24.25 -11.97
C ALA A 294 -0.15 24.49 -12.17
N LEU A 295 0.49 23.65 -13.00
CA LEU A 295 1.91 23.76 -13.32
C LEU A 295 2.16 24.67 -14.52
N GLU A 296 3.17 25.53 -14.41
CA GLU A 296 3.69 26.28 -15.55
C GLU A 296 4.35 25.35 -16.58
N PRO A 297 4.51 25.78 -17.85
CA PRO A 297 5.27 25.00 -18.85
C PRO A 297 6.67 24.65 -18.31
N GLY A 298 7.07 23.38 -18.45
CA GLY A 298 8.31 22.87 -17.88
C GLY A 298 8.24 22.45 -16.41
N GLY A 299 7.14 22.74 -15.72
CA GLY A 299 6.89 22.21 -14.37
C GLY A 299 6.83 20.68 -14.35
N ARG A 300 7.23 20.07 -13.26
CA ARG A 300 7.39 18.62 -13.16
C ARG A 300 6.29 17.98 -12.32
N LEU A 301 5.84 16.80 -12.74
CA LEU A 301 4.94 15.94 -11.95
C LEU A 301 5.69 14.69 -11.50
N ILE A 302 5.53 14.33 -10.23
CA ILE A 302 5.89 13.05 -9.62
C ILE A 302 4.60 12.28 -9.39
N LEU A 303 4.39 11.18 -10.11
CA LEU A 303 3.29 10.26 -9.91
C LEU A 303 3.83 8.97 -9.30
N ALA A 304 3.39 8.63 -8.10
CA ALA A 304 3.87 7.48 -7.34
C ALA A 304 2.71 6.58 -6.91
N GLU A 305 2.69 5.33 -7.39
CA GLU A 305 1.57 4.40 -7.23
C GLU A 305 2.04 2.95 -7.03
N PRO A 306 1.27 2.10 -6.34
CA PRO A 306 1.38 0.64 -6.45
C PRO A 306 0.81 0.21 -7.81
N MET A 307 1.67 0.10 -8.83
CA MET A 307 1.24 -0.13 -10.21
C MET A 307 0.98 -1.60 -10.50
N ALA A 308 -0.10 -1.87 -11.24
CA ALA A 308 -0.41 -3.20 -11.76
C ALA A 308 0.69 -3.70 -12.70
N GLY A 309 0.84 -5.02 -12.82
CA GLY A 309 1.82 -5.66 -13.71
C GLY A 309 3.26 -5.47 -13.27
N THR A 310 3.52 -5.11 -12.01
CA THR A 310 4.87 -5.06 -11.45
C THR A 310 5.39 -6.49 -11.28
N ALA A 311 6.48 -6.80 -11.98
CA ALA A 311 7.07 -8.14 -11.92
C ALA A 311 7.53 -8.50 -10.50
N GLY A 312 7.15 -9.69 -10.03
CA GLY A 312 7.43 -10.16 -8.67
C GLY A 312 6.52 -9.58 -7.59
N ALA A 313 5.56 -8.72 -7.95
CA ALA A 313 4.57 -8.13 -7.05
C ALA A 313 3.11 -8.48 -7.44
N GLU A 314 2.91 -9.57 -8.19
CA GLU A 314 1.59 -10.01 -8.64
C GLU A 314 0.60 -10.19 -7.48
N PRO A 315 0.97 -10.76 -6.31
CA PRO A 315 0.08 -10.85 -5.15
C PRO A 315 -0.33 -9.47 -4.60
N VAL A 316 0.56 -8.49 -4.65
CA VAL A 316 0.26 -7.10 -4.23
C VAL A 316 -0.76 -6.47 -5.18
N GLY A 317 -0.63 -6.72 -6.48
CA GLY A 317 -1.62 -6.31 -7.49
C GLY A 317 -3.00 -6.92 -7.23
N ALA A 318 -3.07 -8.21 -6.87
CA ALA A 318 -4.32 -8.87 -6.50
C ALA A 318 -4.94 -8.26 -5.22
N TYR A 319 -4.11 -7.98 -4.20
CA TYR A 319 -4.55 -7.30 -2.98
C TYR A 319 -5.19 -5.94 -3.30
N PHE A 320 -4.51 -5.07 -4.05
CA PHE A 320 -5.06 -3.76 -4.39
C PHE A 320 -6.31 -3.85 -5.27
N ALA A 321 -6.40 -4.85 -6.16
CA ALA A 321 -7.60 -5.04 -6.97
C ALA A 321 -8.84 -5.33 -6.10
N PHE A 322 -8.74 -6.24 -5.13
CA PHE A 322 -9.83 -6.54 -4.19
C PHE A 322 -10.08 -5.41 -3.19
N TYR A 323 -9.03 -4.78 -2.71
CA TYR A 323 -9.13 -3.64 -1.79
C TYR A 323 -9.92 -2.48 -2.42
N LEU A 324 -9.54 -2.04 -3.63
CA LEU A 324 -10.21 -0.96 -4.34
C LEU A 324 -11.62 -1.38 -4.81
N TRP A 325 -11.83 -2.67 -5.12
CA TRP A 325 -13.17 -3.17 -5.39
C TRP A 325 -14.07 -3.03 -4.17
N ALA A 326 -13.61 -3.44 -2.99
CA ALA A 326 -14.33 -3.32 -1.74
C ALA A 326 -14.51 -1.86 -1.32
N MET A 327 -13.53 -0.99 -1.54
CA MET A 327 -13.62 0.45 -1.31
C MET A 327 -14.73 1.11 -2.14
N GLY A 328 -15.10 0.53 -3.28
CA GLY A 328 -16.23 0.96 -4.11
C GLY A 328 -15.83 1.73 -5.36
N GLN A 329 -14.61 2.23 -5.46
CA GLN A 329 -14.10 2.94 -6.64
C GLN A 329 -12.61 2.70 -6.86
N GLY A 330 -12.09 3.21 -7.97
CA GLY A 330 -10.69 3.07 -8.32
C GLY A 330 -10.32 1.72 -8.91
N ARG A 331 -9.11 1.61 -9.37
CA ARG A 331 -8.46 0.38 -9.85
C ARG A 331 -6.95 0.53 -9.93
N PRO A 332 -6.19 -0.56 -9.78
CA PRO A 332 -4.78 -0.55 -10.10
C PRO A 332 -4.58 -0.31 -11.61
N ARG A 333 -3.58 0.50 -11.96
CA ARG A 333 -3.18 0.77 -13.36
C ARG A 333 -1.74 0.38 -13.59
N THR A 334 -1.44 -0.06 -14.80
CA THR A 334 -0.07 -0.31 -15.23
C THR A 334 0.68 1.00 -15.49
N SER A 335 2.00 0.97 -15.49
CA SER A 335 2.84 2.11 -15.87
C SER A 335 2.54 2.60 -17.31
N ALA A 336 2.19 1.69 -18.20
CA ALA A 336 1.81 2.03 -19.59
C ALA A 336 0.51 2.83 -19.64
N GLU A 337 -0.56 2.35 -18.96
CA GLU A 337 -1.85 3.06 -18.86
C GLU A 337 -1.69 4.44 -18.23
N LEU A 338 -0.97 4.55 -17.11
CA LEU A 338 -0.68 5.83 -16.47
C LEU A 338 0.11 6.77 -17.40
N GLY A 339 1.06 6.22 -18.14
CA GLY A 339 1.82 7.00 -19.14
C GLY A 339 0.94 7.54 -20.27
N GLU A 340 -0.05 6.77 -20.74
CA GLU A 340 -1.03 7.23 -21.75
C GLU A 340 -1.93 8.32 -21.16
N MET A 341 -2.45 8.14 -19.95
CA MET A 341 -3.28 9.13 -19.27
C MET A 341 -2.54 10.45 -19.05
N LEU A 342 -1.26 10.40 -18.64
CA LEU A 342 -0.40 11.57 -18.48
C LEU A 342 -0.22 12.32 -19.80
N ARG A 343 0.05 11.62 -20.90
CA ARG A 343 0.19 12.25 -22.22
C ARG A 343 -1.12 12.88 -22.68
N ALA A 344 -2.25 12.21 -22.47
CA ALA A 344 -3.58 12.74 -22.76
C ALA A 344 -3.93 13.98 -21.93
N ALA A 345 -3.41 14.07 -20.69
CA ALA A 345 -3.57 15.24 -19.81
C ALA A 345 -2.63 16.41 -20.16
N GLY A 346 -1.74 16.28 -21.18
CA GLY A 346 -0.84 17.35 -21.61
C GLY A 346 0.54 17.32 -20.99
N PHE A 347 0.97 16.19 -20.43
CA PHE A 347 2.34 15.99 -19.98
C PHE A 347 3.23 15.43 -21.09
N ALA A 348 4.51 15.80 -21.04
CA ALA A 348 5.57 15.31 -21.93
C ALA A 348 6.65 14.58 -21.11
N ARG A 349 7.65 14.04 -21.80
CA ARG A 349 8.82 13.39 -21.20
C ARG A 349 8.45 12.40 -20.08
N VAL A 350 7.32 11.72 -20.25
CA VAL A 350 6.80 10.72 -19.31
C VAL A 350 7.79 9.57 -19.21
N ARG A 351 8.42 9.40 -18.05
CA ARG A 351 9.46 8.40 -17.80
C ARG A 351 9.28 7.75 -16.46
N GLU A 352 9.29 6.43 -16.44
CA GLU A 352 9.36 5.69 -15.20
C GLU A 352 10.74 5.82 -14.57
N ARG A 353 10.78 5.98 -13.26
CA ARG A 353 11.98 6.02 -12.42
C ARG A 353 12.09 4.73 -11.64
N ARG A 354 13.30 4.22 -11.48
CA ARG A 354 13.55 3.01 -10.70
C ARG A 354 13.45 3.31 -9.21
N THR A 355 12.72 2.47 -8.49
CA THR A 355 12.69 2.41 -7.01
C THR A 355 13.44 1.16 -6.57
N ALA A 356 13.98 1.15 -5.36
CA ALA A 356 14.65 -0.04 -4.82
C ALA A 356 13.63 -1.15 -4.55
N THR A 357 12.41 -0.76 -4.13
CA THR A 357 11.33 -1.70 -3.79
C THR A 357 10.07 -1.47 -4.65
N PRO A 358 10.08 -1.87 -5.95
CA PRO A 358 8.97 -1.61 -6.88
C PRO A 358 7.64 -2.22 -6.45
N LEU A 359 7.66 -3.24 -5.58
CA LEU A 359 6.45 -3.84 -5.01
C LEU A 359 5.67 -2.87 -4.10
N LEU A 360 6.35 -1.92 -3.45
CA LEU A 360 5.73 -0.93 -2.57
C LEU A 360 5.23 0.28 -3.36
N VAL A 361 6.07 0.78 -4.27
CA VAL A 361 5.77 1.95 -5.08
C VAL A 361 6.61 1.98 -6.36
N ARG A 362 5.99 2.38 -7.47
CA ARG A 362 6.67 2.76 -8.71
C ARG A 362 6.43 4.23 -8.99
N VAL A 363 7.38 4.89 -9.62
CA VAL A 363 7.37 6.33 -9.82
C VAL A 363 7.44 6.65 -11.31
N ILE A 364 6.58 7.55 -11.75
CA ILE A 364 6.65 8.18 -13.08
C ILE A 364 6.92 9.67 -12.89
N ALA A 365 7.95 10.18 -13.56
CA ALA A 365 8.20 11.61 -13.69
C ALA A 365 7.75 12.08 -15.06
N ALA A 366 7.10 13.26 -15.10
CA ALA A 366 6.60 13.87 -16.32
C ALA A 366 6.78 15.40 -16.28
N GLU A 367 6.78 16.06 -17.42
CA GLU A 367 6.87 17.51 -17.53
C GLU A 367 5.59 18.09 -18.15
N ALA A 368 5.12 19.22 -17.62
CA ALA A 368 4.02 20.00 -18.17
C ALA A 368 4.44 20.63 -19.52
N ARG A 369 3.62 20.45 -20.58
CA ARG A 369 3.83 21.11 -21.88
C ARG A 369 3.39 22.55 -21.85
#